data_98a5093d5c2a60747446df56628facfa
#
_entry.id   98a5093d5c2a60747446df56628facfa
#
_cell.length_a   1.000
_cell.length_b   1.000
_cell.length_c   1.000
_cell.angle_alpha   90.00
_cell.angle_beta   90.00
_cell.angle_gamma   90.00
#
_symmetry.space_group_name_H-M   'P 1'
#
loop_
_entity.id
_entity.type
_entity.pdbx_description
1 polymer ?
#
loop_
_entity_poly.entity_id
_entity_poly.type
_entity_poly.pdbx_seq_one_letter_code
_entity_poly.pdbx_strand_id
1 'polypeptide(L)'
;FYNATDYQFGRATSGYIGEYNFNVSGNSNDRFYWGLTFGLYDVHYNGFSAYNENLVDGSNSIGNVQLTDERRITGTGFDIKGGVIFRPVEDSPFRIGLYINTPTWYDLNTRNYTTIDNSGLNKAYGSHDKGDVSESYDFKFYTPWRFGLSLGHTVSNYLALGATYEYADYSTCDIRVNDGGDYDYWGNYYESSYSDKAMKQNIKQSLKSVHTLKLGLEFKPEKNFAVRLGYNYLSAMYDKQGYKDGSISSYGTYYSSTTDYTNWKDTHRLTAGFGYAAKNWTIDLAYQYSQTNGDFYPFMSYVDQPTTTERVPAYDNVCGSTKVSNKRNQVLMTIGYKF
;
A
#
# COMPACT_ATOMS: atom_id res chain seq x y z
N PHE A 1 14.11 31.23 -12.73
CA PHE A 1 13.25 30.56 -11.76
C PHE A 1 12.84 31.55 -10.68
N TYR A 2 11.57 31.53 -10.27
CA TYR A 2 11.03 32.32 -9.17
C TYR A 2 11.08 31.50 -7.88
N ASN A 3 11.09 32.16 -6.74
CA ASN A 3 11.04 31.50 -5.45
C ASN A 3 9.59 31.45 -4.96
N ALA A 4 9.23 30.39 -4.25
CA ALA A 4 7.97 30.32 -3.52
C ALA A 4 8.19 30.74 -2.06
N THR A 5 7.27 31.53 -1.51
CA THR A 5 7.31 31.93 -0.09
C THR A 5 6.59 30.89 0.78
N ASP A 6 5.55 30.32 0.26
CA ASP A 6 4.73 29.29 0.91
C ASP A 6 4.00 28.46 -0.12
N TYR A 7 3.45 27.34 0.34
CA TYR A 7 2.55 26.52 -0.43
C TYR A 7 1.38 26.03 0.41
N GLN A 8 0.30 25.71 -0.29
CA GLN A 8 -0.83 25.01 0.29
C GLN A 8 -1.05 23.70 -0.47
N PHE A 9 -1.22 22.61 0.28
CA PHE A 9 -1.48 21.31 -0.29
C PHE A 9 -2.74 20.71 0.34
N GLY A 10 -3.66 20.28 -0.51
CA GLY A 10 -4.87 19.54 -0.13
C GLY A 10 -4.95 18.21 -0.86
N ARG A 11 -5.38 17.15 -0.16
CA ARG A 11 -5.59 15.82 -0.74
C ARG A 11 -6.87 15.20 -0.21
N ALA A 12 -7.63 14.59 -1.11
CA ALA A 12 -8.75 13.74 -0.79
C ALA A 12 -8.60 12.39 -1.52
N THR A 13 -8.82 11.30 -0.80
CA THR A 13 -8.78 9.96 -1.39
C THR A 13 -9.99 9.16 -0.92
N SER A 14 -10.54 8.36 -1.83
CA SER A 14 -11.62 7.41 -1.54
C SER A 14 -11.45 6.16 -2.38
N GLY A 15 -12.11 5.07 -1.96
CA GLY A 15 -12.09 3.83 -2.70
C GLY A 15 -11.99 2.61 -1.80
N TYR A 16 -11.84 1.46 -2.43
CA TYR A 16 -11.70 0.17 -1.75
C TYR A 16 -10.96 -0.82 -2.64
N ILE A 17 -10.45 -1.87 -2.00
CA ILE A 17 -10.06 -3.11 -2.64
C ILE A 17 -10.96 -4.19 -2.04
N GLY A 18 -11.91 -4.69 -2.85
CA GLY A 18 -12.74 -5.84 -2.51
C GLY A 18 -11.94 -7.14 -2.68
N GLU A 19 -12.08 -8.08 -1.75
CA GLU A 19 -11.43 -9.39 -1.81
C GLU A 19 -12.48 -10.48 -1.63
N TYR A 20 -12.56 -11.40 -2.61
CA TYR A 20 -13.46 -12.55 -2.62
C TYR A 20 -12.61 -13.83 -2.57
N ASN A 21 -12.74 -14.59 -1.49
CA ASN A 21 -11.93 -15.78 -1.26
C ASN A 21 -12.74 -17.07 -1.38
N PHE A 22 -12.22 -18.00 -2.17
CA PHE A 22 -12.70 -19.38 -2.26
C PHE A 22 -11.69 -20.30 -1.61
N ASN A 23 -12.08 -20.96 -0.53
CA ASN A 23 -11.17 -21.77 0.27
C ASN A 23 -11.58 -23.25 0.24
N VAL A 24 -10.57 -24.12 0.10
CA VAL A 24 -10.68 -25.55 0.34
C VAL A 24 -9.66 -25.93 1.39
N SER A 25 -10.08 -26.67 2.40
CA SER A 25 -9.22 -27.07 3.50
C SER A 25 -9.55 -28.48 3.99
N GLY A 26 -8.59 -29.10 4.63
CA GLY A 26 -8.75 -30.42 5.21
C GLY A 26 -7.77 -30.68 6.34
N ASN A 27 -8.03 -31.76 7.06
CA ASN A 27 -7.11 -32.24 8.08
C ASN A 27 -6.85 -33.74 7.94
N SER A 28 -5.73 -34.19 8.47
CA SER A 28 -5.37 -35.60 8.60
C SER A 28 -5.00 -35.88 10.05
N ASN A 29 -5.78 -36.77 10.68
CA ASN A 29 -5.56 -37.28 12.05
C ASN A 29 -5.42 -36.17 13.12
N ASP A 30 -6.07 -35.02 12.95
CA ASP A 30 -5.95 -33.84 13.84
C ASP A 30 -4.51 -33.37 14.12
N ARG A 31 -3.56 -33.80 13.28
CA ARG A 31 -2.14 -33.44 13.37
C ARG A 31 -1.67 -32.59 12.22
N PHE A 32 -2.18 -32.81 11.03
CA PHE A 32 -1.82 -32.07 9.83
C PHE A 32 -3.06 -31.40 9.22
N TYR A 33 -3.07 -30.09 9.15
CA TYR A 33 -4.13 -29.31 8.53
C TYR A 33 -3.54 -28.58 7.34
N TRP A 34 -4.30 -28.49 6.26
CA TRP A 34 -3.92 -27.77 5.06
C TRP A 34 -5.08 -26.93 4.53
N GLY A 35 -4.74 -25.87 3.84
CA GLY A 35 -5.71 -24.99 3.18
C GLY A 35 -5.14 -24.39 1.92
N LEU A 36 -6.00 -24.25 0.92
CA LEU A 36 -5.73 -23.55 -0.33
C LEU A 36 -6.86 -22.54 -0.56
N THR A 37 -6.47 -21.31 -0.89
CA THR A 37 -7.41 -20.22 -1.14
C THR A 37 -7.10 -19.57 -2.48
N PHE A 38 -8.16 -19.34 -3.27
CA PHE A 38 -8.12 -18.51 -4.46
C PHE A 38 -8.76 -17.16 -4.12
N GLY A 39 -7.98 -16.08 -4.25
CA GLY A 39 -8.42 -14.73 -4.04
C GLY A 39 -8.70 -14.01 -5.35
N LEU A 40 -9.85 -13.35 -5.44
CA LEU A 40 -10.20 -12.43 -6.53
C LEU A 40 -10.33 -11.04 -5.94
N TYR A 41 -9.80 -10.04 -6.65
CA TYR A 41 -9.76 -8.66 -6.19
C TYR A 41 -10.48 -7.74 -7.15
N ASP A 42 -11.20 -6.76 -6.60
CA ASP A 42 -11.82 -5.64 -7.30
C ASP A 42 -11.29 -4.34 -6.73
N VAL A 43 -10.67 -3.52 -7.59
CA VAL A 43 -9.95 -2.31 -7.18
C VAL A 43 -10.66 -1.07 -7.66
N HIS A 44 -10.96 -0.17 -6.73
CA HIS A 44 -11.51 1.16 -7.00
C HIS A 44 -10.77 2.19 -6.14
N TYR A 45 -10.08 3.12 -6.78
CA TYR A 45 -9.40 4.23 -6.14
C TYR A 45 -9.71 5.52 -6.84
N ASN A 46 -10.04 6.56 -6.08
CA ASN A 46 -10.16 7.93 -6.56
C ASN A 46 -9.29 8.82 -5.67
N GLY A 47 -8.45 9.61 -6.29
CA GLY A 47 -7.60 10.60 -5.64
C GLY A 47 -7.80 11.96 -6.26
N PHE A 48 -7.78 12.99 -5.42
CA PHE A 48 -7.72 14.39 -5.81
C PHE A 48 -6.63 15.06 -5.00
N SER A 49 -5.81 15.88 -5.63
CA SER A 49 -4.87 16.76 -4.95
C SER A 49 -4.88 18.16 -5.57
N ALA A 50 -4.67 19.16 -4.74
CA ALA A 50 -4.49 20.54 -5.15
C ALA A 50 -3.26 21.09 -4.46
N TYR A 51 -2.35 21.64 -5.24
CA TYR A 51 -1.12 22.28 -4.81
C TYR A 51 -1.12 23.71 -5.32
N ASN A 52 -0.90 24.67 -4.43
CA ASN A 52 -0.86 26.10 -4.75
C ASN A 52 0.40 26.71 -4.17
N GLU A 53 1.12 27.49 -4.97
CA GLU A 53 2.32 28.24 -4.57
C GLU A 53 2.12 29.73 -4.71
N ASN A 54 2.58 30.50 -3.71
CA ASN A 54 2.74 31.94 -3.82
C ASN A 54 4.18 32.27 -4.21
N LEU A 55 4.35 32.90 -5.37
CA LEU A 55 5.64 33.16 -5.98
C LEU A 55 6.11 34.58 -5.75
N VAL A 56 7.44 34.73 -5.67
CA VAL A 56 8.12 36.05 -5.47
C VAL A 56 9.30 36.20 -6.42
N ASP A 57 9.55 37.46 -6.79
CA ASP A 57 10.80 37.91 -7.42
C ASP A 57 11.49 38.87 -6.44
N GLY A 58 12.55 38.40 -5.80
CA GLY A 58 13.15 39.08 -4.65
C GLY A 58 12.16 39.23 -3.50
N SER A 59 11.76 40.45 -3.18
CA SER A 59 10.79 40.78 -2.14
C SER A 59 9.39 41.06 -2.69
N ASN A 60 9.20 41.04 -4.00
CA ASN A 60 7.94 41.35 -4.66
C ASN A 60 7.09 40.12 -4.87
N SER A 61 5.85 40.13 -4.40
CA SER A 61 4.89 39.10 -4.77
C SER A 61 4.52 39.23 -6.25
N ILE A 62 4.67 38.13 -6.99
CA ILE A 62 4.34 38.05 -8.42
C ILE A 62 3.04 37.29 -8.72
N GLY A 63 2.44 36.71 -7.67
CA GLY A 63 1.18 35.98 -7.78
C GLY A 63 1.27 34.54 -7.38
N ASN A 64 0.35 33.72 -7.87
CA ASN A 64 0.27 32.29 -7.51
C ASN A 64 0.07 31.40 -8.73
N VAL A 65 0.46 30.14 -8.57
CA VAL A 65 0.24 29.05 -9.52
C VAL A 65 -0.43 27.89 -8.80
N GLN A 66 -1.43 27.30 -9.42
CA GLN A 66 -2.14 26.16 -8.90
C GLN A 66 -2.01 24.96 -9.82
N LEU A 67 -1.68 23.80 -9.24
CA LEU A 67 -1.71 22.48 -9.87
C LEU A 67 -2.80 21.64 -9.22
N THR A 68 -3.71 21.07 -10.02
CA THR A 68 -4.67 20.07 -9.53
C THR A 68 -4.47 18.75 -10.25
N ASP A 69 -4.68 17.66 -9.55
CA ASP A 69 -4.56 16.31 -10.09
C ASP A 69 -5.73 15.45 -9.61
N GLU A 70 -6.42 14.83 -10.56
CA GLU A 70 -7.44 13.84 -10.33
C GLU A 70 -6.96 12.50 -10.88
N ARG A 71 -7.00 11.46 -10.05
CA ARG A 71 -6.62 10.11 -10.44
C ARG A 71 -7.70 9.13 -10.09
N ARG A 72 -8.05 8.29 -11.05
CA ARG A 72 -8.92 7.14 -10.85
C ARG A 72 -8.18 5.87 -11.28
N ILE A 73 -8.11 4.89 -10.38
CA ILE A 73 -7.57 3.56 -10.69
C ILE A 73 -8.68 2.55 -10.49
N THR A 74 -8.91 1.71 -11.49
CA THR A 74 -9.87 0.59 -11.44
C THR A 74 -9.23 -0.65 -12.03
N GLY A 75 -9.72 -1.81 -11.63
CA GLY A 75 -9.28 -3.07 -12.22
C GLY A 75 -9.52 -4.26 -11.31
N THR A 76 -8.97 -5.38 -11.71
CA THR A 76 -9.14 -6.65 -11.01
C THR A 76 -7.79 -7.29 -10.73
N GLY A 77 -7.78 -8.29 -9.87
CA GLY A 77 -6.60 -9.07 -9.59
C GLY A 77 -6.94 -10.44 -9.06
N PHE A 78 -5.95 -11.32 -9.00
CA PHE A 78 -6.10 -12.62 -8.38
C PHE A 78 -4.81 -13.07 -7.69
N ASP A 79 -4.94 -13.94 -6.71
CA ASP A 79 -3.81 -14.62 -6.05
C ASP A 79 -4.19 -16.03 -5.60
N ILE A 80 -3.18 -16.78 -5.18
CA ILE A 80 -3.32 -18.09 -4.58
C ILE A 80 -2.59 -18.09 -3.24
N LYS A 81 -3.25 -18.59 -2.19
CA LYS A 81 -2.70 -18.68 -0.84
C LYS A 81 -2.73 -20.13 -0.39
N GLY A 82 -1.60 -20.65 0.07
CA GLY A 82 -1.49 -22.01 0.60
C GLY A 82 -0.95 -21.98 2.02
N GLY A 83 -1.47 -22.85 2.88
CA GLY A 83 -1.01 -22.95 4.24
C GLY A 83 -1.15 -24.33 4.84
N VAL A 84 -0.26 -24.64 5.78
CA VAL A 84 -0.29 -25.87 6.56
C VAL A 84 -0.13 -25.58 8.04
N ILE A 85 -0.79 -26.36 8.88
CA ILE A 85 -0.58 -26.35 10.34
C ILE A 85 -0.24 -27.78 10.76
N PHE A 86 0.81 -27.91 11.53
CA PHE A 86 1.29 -29.17 12.04
C PHE A 86 1.34 -29.17 13.57
N ARG A 87 0.88 -30.27 14.19
CA ARG A 87 1.00 -30.57 15.62
C ARG A 87 2.12 -31.60 15.78
N PRO A 88 3.34 -31.17 16.18
CA PRO A 88 4.50 -32.07 16.22
C PRO A 88 4.38 -33.16 17.30
N VAL A 89 3.71 -32.86 18.41
CA VAL A 89 3.49 -33.77 19.54
C VAL A 89 2.01 -34.05 19.68
N GLU A 90 1.61 -35.32 19.72
CA GLU A 90 0.21 -35.76 19.66
C GLU A 90 -0.62 -35.22 20.83
N ASP A 91 -0.09 -35.31 22.05
CA ASP A 91 -0.77 -34.87 23.28
C ASP A 91 -0.52 -33.39 23.62
N SER A 92 0.25 -32.68 22.80
CA SER A 92 0.55 -31.25 23.02
C SER A 92 -0.36 -30.37 22.20
N PRO A 93 -0.90 -29.29 22.78
CA PRO A 93 -1.63 -28.28 22.04
C PRO A 93 -0.74 -27.38 21.17
N PHE A 94 0.57 -27.58 21.19
CA PHE A 94 1.52 -26.79 20.40
C PHE A 94 1.33 -27.02 18.90
N ARG A 95 1.29 -25.93 18.14
CA ARG A 95 1.09 -25.93 16.68
C ARG A 95 2.11 -25.04 15.99
N ILE A 96 2.59 -25.52 14.85
CA ILE A 96 3.44 -24.76 13.93
C ILE A 96 2.67 -24.58 12.64
N GLY A 97 2.54 -23.37 12.17
CA GLY A 97 1.90 -23.04 10.89
C GLY A 97 2.91 -22.44 9.93
N LEU A 98 2.79 -22.82 8.66
CA LEU A 98 3.52 -22.24 7.54
C LEU A 98 2.53 -21.83 6.48
N TYR A 99 2.72 -20.66 5.87
CA TYR A 99 1.93 -20.26 4.71
C TYR A 99 2.76 -19.51 3.69
N ILE A 100 2.28 -19.60 2.46
CA ILE A 100 2.84 -18.92 1.31
C ILE A 100 1.69 -18.30 0.52
N ASN A 101 1.83 -17.03 0.15
CA ASN A 101 0.93 -16.36 -0.77
C ASN A 101 1.72 -15.98 -2.02
N THR A 102 1.16 -16.30 -3.17
CA THR A 102 1.71 -15.83 -4.46
C THR A 102 1.66 -14.32 -4.53
N PRO A 103 2.32 -13.69 -5.51
CA PRO A 103 1.96 -12.34 -5.91
C PRO A 103 0.46 -12.23 -6.18
N THR A 104 -0.11 -11.07 -5.89
CA THR A 104 -1.40 -10.72 -6.46
C THR A 104 -1.11 -10.11 -7.83
N TRP A 105 -1.66 -10.72 -8.87
CA TRP A 105 -1.53 -10.27 -10.24
C TRP A 105 -2.71 -9.35 -10.56
N TYR A 106 -2.45 -8.04 -10.53
CA TYR A 106 -3.43 -7.03 -10.87
C TYR A 106 -3.34 -6.64 -12.33
N ASP A 107 -4.52 -6.41 -12.95
CA ASP A 107 -4.72 -5.75 -14.23
C ASP A 107 -5.52 -4.48 -13.98
N LEU A 108 -4.89 -3.33 -14.23
CA LEU A 108 -5.35 -2.03 -13.75
C LEU A 108 -5.40 -1.01 -14.90
N ASN A 109 -6.40 -0.14 -14.85
CA ASN A 109 -6.49 1.07 -15.65
C ASN A 109 -6.34 2.29 -14.74
N THR A 110 -5.49 3.25 -15.10
CA THR A 110 -5.45 4.56 -14.47
C THR A 110 -5.95 5.62 -15.44
N ARG A 111 -6.76 6.52 -14.93
CA ARG A 111 -7.19 7.75 -15.63
C ARG A 111 -6.74 8.92 -14.80
N ASN A 112 -6.00 9.83 -15.43
CA ASN A 112 -5.43 11.00 -14.79
C ASN A 112 -5.96 12.24 -15.50
N TYR A 113 -6.31 13.26 -14.72
CA TYR A 113 -6.66 14.58 -15.22
C TYR A 113 -5.91 15.61 -14.40
N THR A 114 -5.05 16.37 -15.06
CA THR A 114 -4.19 17.36 -14.41
C THR A 114 -4.47 18.72 -15.00
N THR A 115 -4.60 19.72 -14.15
CA THR A 115 -4.69 21.13 -14.59
C THR A 115 -3.59 21.93 -13.94
N ILE A 116 -3.00 22.84 -14.70
CA ILE A 116 -2.15 23.90 -14.19
C ILE A 116 -2.81 25.23 -14.49
N ASP A 117 -2.92 26.09 -13.49
CA ASP A 117 -3.51 27.43 -13.59
C ASP A 117 -2.51 28.46 -13.06
N ASN A 118 -1.96 29.28 -13.95
CA ASN A 118 -1.06 30.37 -13.65
C ASN A 118 -1.72 31.74 -13.81
N SER A 119 -3.02 31.81 -13.94
CA SER A 119 -3.79 33.06 -14.08
C SER A 119 -3.65 34.01 -12.89
N GLY A 120 -3.22 33.49 -11.73
CA GLY A 120 -2.88 34.26 -10.54
C GLY A 120 -1.58 35.05 -10.64
N LEU A 121 -0.72 34.80 -11.64
CA LEU A 121 0.52 35.53 -11.83
C LEU A 121 0.27 36.96 -12.30
N ASN A 122 1.14 37.89 -11.85
CA ASN A 122 1.20 39.22 -12.41
C ASN A 122 1.63 39.16 -13.87
N LYS A 123 0.90 39.85 -14.78
CA LYS A 123 1.14 39.84 -16.24
C LYS A 123 2.58 40.19 -16.66
N ALA A 124 3.31 40.90 -15.81
CA ALA A 124 4.73 41.24 -16.06
C ALA A 124 5.66 40.01 -15.96
N TYR A 125 5.22 38.93 -15.29
CA TYR A 125 6.04 37.75 -14.96
C TYR A 125 5.64 36.46 -15.66
N GLY A 126 4.53 36.44 -16.40
CA GLY A 126 4.10 35.24 -17.12
C GLY A 126 2.83 35.40 -17.93
N SER A 127 2.53 34.42 -18.75
CA SER A 127 1.26 34.29 -19.45
C SER A 127 0.18 33.85 -18.47
N HIS A 128 -1.02 34.35 -18.66
CA HIS A 128 -2.20 33.97 -17.88
C HIS A 128 -2.89 32.81 -18.58
N ASP A 129 -2.36 31.61 -18.41
CA ASP A 129 -2.88 30.44 -19.07
C ASP A 129 -3.41 29.42 -18.06
N LYS A 130 -4.38 28.65 -18.53
CA LYS A 130 -4.85 27.44 -17.89
C LYS A 130 -4.69 26.32 -18.88
N GLY A 131 -3.87 25.33 -18.53
CA GLY A 131 -3.66 24.12 -19.30
C GLY A 131 -4.27 22.91 -18.59
N ASP A 132 -4.74 21.95 -19.36
CA ASP A 132 -5.22 20.68 -18.86
C ASP A 132 -4.71 19.51 -19.72
N VAL A 133 -4.52 18.37 -19.08
CA VAL A 133 -4.14 17.11 -19.73
C VAL A 133 -4.97 15.99 -19.12
N SER A 134 -5.55 15.17 -20.00
CA SER A 134 -6.28 13.96 -19.62
C SER A 134 -5.69 12.75 -20.30
N GLU A 135 -5.25 11.78 -19.50
CA GLU A 135 -4.58 10.58 -19.96
C GLU A 135 -5.15 9.32 -19.33
N SER A 136 -5.18 8.24 -20.11
CA SER A 136 -5.59 6.91 -19.64
C SER A 136 -4.54 5.88 -20.02
N TYR A 137 -4.25 4.98 -19.08
CA TYR A 137 -3.18 4.01 -19.25
C TYR A 137 -3.54 2.68 -18.58
N ASP A 138 -3.36 1.58 -19.32
CA ASP A 138 -3.52 0.21 -18.82
C ASP A 138 -2.17 -0.38 -18.44
N PHE A 139 -2.09 -0.98 -17.25
CA PHE A 139 -0.87 -1.58 -16.75
C PHE A 139 -1.16 -2.78 -15.86
N LYS A 140 -0.18 -3.68 -15.74
CA LYS A 140 -0.25 -4.77 -14.76
C LYS A 140 0.69 -4.49 -13.59
N PHE A 141 0.23 -4.84 -12.39
CA PHE A 141 1.01 -4.67 -11.17
C PHE A 141 1.06 -5.99 -10.40
N TYR A 142 2.26 -6.49 -10.15
CA TYR A 142 2.50 -7.73 -9.42
C TYR A 142 3.10 -7.41 -8.06
N THR A 143 2.42 -7.86 -6.99
CA THR A 143 2.89 -7.71 -5.61
C THR A 143 3.98 -8.76 -5.30
N PRO A 144 4.71 -8.65 -4.18
CA PRO A 144 5.69 -9.66 -3.81
C PRO A 144 5.04 -10.94 -3.31
N TRP A 145 5.80 -12.03 -3.32
CA TRP A 145 5.50 -13.23 -2.55
C TRP A 145 5.49 -12.91 -1.06
N ARG A 146 4.63 -13.60 -0.29
CA ARG A 146 4.62 -13.52 1.17
C ARG A 146 4.81 -14.90 1.77
N PHE A 147 5.64 -14.96 2.80
CA PHE A 147 5.96 -16.17 3.54
C PHE A 147 5.67 -15.94 5.01
N GLY A 148 4.99 -16.87 5.65
CA GLY A 148 4.69 -16.75 7.07
C GLY A 148 4.96 -18.02 7.86
N LEU A 149 5.46 -17.80 9.08
CA LEU A 149 5.64 -18.81 10.12
C LEU A 149 4.79 -18.43 11.33
N SER A 150 4.00 -19.36 11.82
CA SER A 150 3.14 -19.16 12.98
C SER A 150 3.41 -20.22 14.04
N LEU A 151 3.38 -19.80 15.30
CA LEU A 151 3.45 -20.65 16.47
C LEU A 151 2.21 -20.43 17.32
N GLY A 152 1.59 -21.49 17.77
CA GLY A 152 0.41 -21.43 18.64
C GLY A 152 0.52 -22.43 19.78
N HIS A 153 0.08 -22.02 20.97
CA HIS A 153 0.02 -22.87 22.13
C HIS A 153 -1.20 -22.52 22.99
N THR A 154 -1.84 -23.56 23.55
CA THR A 154 -2.90 -23.36 24.53
C THR A 154 -2.51 -23.99 25.86
N VAL A 155 -2.76 -23.29 26.96
CA VAL A 155 -2.56 -23.79 28.31
C VAL A 155 -3.93 -24.11 28.87
N SER A 156 -4.22 -25.39 29.01
CA SER A 156 -5.57 -25.86 29.39
C SER A 156 -6.67 -25.20 28.52
N ASN A 157 -7.79 -24.84 29.12
CA ASN A 157 -8.90 -24.20 28.39
C ASN A 157 -9.00 -22.69 28.65
N TYR A 158 -8.04 -22.11 29.38
CA TYR A 158 -8.13 -20.72 29.82
C TYR A 158 -7.17 -19.74 29.14
N LEU A 159 -6.07 -20.23 28.56
CA LEU A 159 -5.07 -19.34 27.91
C LEU A 159 -4.69 -19.87 26.54
N ALA A 160 -4.72 -19.02 25.53
CA ALA A 160 -4.16 -19.28 24.21
C ALA A 160 -3.14 -18.19 23.84
N LEU A 161 -2.01 -18.60 23.30
CA LEU A 161 -0.93 -17.75 22.86
C LEU A 161 -0.66 -18.00 21.38
N GLY A 162 -0.39 -16.95 20.64
CA GLY A 162 -0.04 -17.03 19.23
C GLY A 162 1.03 -16.01 18.85
N ALA A 163 1.95 -16.43 18.00
CA ALA A 163 2.93 -15.56 17.38
C ALA A 163 3.00 -15.88 15.89
N THR A 164 3.05 -14.86 15.04
CA THR A 164 3.23 -15.03 13.59
C THR A 164 4.29 -14.04 13.12
N TYR A 165 5.23 -14.55 12.34
CA TYR A 165 6.18 -13.75 11.58
C TYR A 165 5.87 -13.89 10.10
N GLU A 166 5.81 -12.77 9.39
CA GLU A 166 5.59 -12.71 7.94
C GLU A 166 6.69 -11.89 7.28
N TYR A 167 7.14 -12.36 6.13
CA TYR A 167 8.14 -11.71 5.29
C TYR A 167 7.59 -11.49 3.89
N ALA A 168 7.80 -10.28 3.34
CA ALA A 168 7.50 -9.94 1.96
C ALA A 168 8.54 -8.94 1.45
N ASP A 169 9.14 -9.20 0.28
CA ASP A 169 10.14 -8.31 -0.30
C ASP A 169 9.51 -7.40 -1.36
N TYR A 170 9.15 -6.18 -0.96
CA TYR A 170 8.52 -5.20 -1.84
C TYR A 170 9.45 -4.66 -2.93
N SER A 171 10.76 -4.85 -2.81
CA SER A 171 11.70 -4.54 -3.88
C SER A 171 11.53 -5.43 -5.12
N THR A 172 10.76 -6.53 -5.00
CA THR A 172 10.43 -7.45 -6.08
C THR A 172 9.12 -7.13 -6.80
N CYS A 173 8.38 -6.10 -6.37
CA CYS A 173 7.20 -5.62 -7.09
C CYS A 173 7.53 -5.38 -8.57
N ASP A 174 6.58 -5.65 -9.46
CA ASP A 174 6.76 -5.52 -10.90
C ASP A 174 5.61 -4.75 -11.51
N ILE A 175 5.92 -3.62 -12.13
CA ILE A 175 5.00 -2.87 -12.99
C ILE A 175 5.28 -3.28 -14.42
N ARG A 176 4.22 -3.61 -15.15
CA ARG A 176 4.30 -4.14 -16.51
C ARG A 176 3.46 -3.30 -17.44
N VAL A 177 4.01 -3.05 -18.60
CA VAL A 177 3.35 -2.34 -19.69
C VAL A 177 2.60 -3.36 -20.54
N ASN A 178 1.36 -3.06 -20.88
CA ASN A 178 0.62 -3.86 -21.85
C ASN A 178 1.19 -3.62 -23.23
N ASP A 179 1.55 -4.71 -23.92
CA ASP A 179 2.19 -4.71 -25.23
C ASP A 179 1.19 -5.03 -26.36
N GLY A 180 -0.10 -4.77 -26.09
CA GLY A 180 -1.17 -5.25 -26.94
C GLY A 180 -1.37 -6.74 -26.75
N GLY A 181 -1.57 -7.46 -27.85
CA GLY A 181 -1.70 -8.91 -27.81
C GLY A 181 -1.28 -9.51 -29.13
N ASP A 182 -1.15 -10.81 -29.14
CA ASP A 182 -0.83 -11.58 -30.35
C ASP A 182 -1.75 -12.79 -30.43
N TYR A 183 -1.72 -13.49 -31.53
CA TYR A 183 -2.48 -14.71 -31.73
C TYR A 183 -1.52 -15.90 -31.62
N ASP A 184 -1.92 -16.92 -30.86
CA ASP A 184 -1.20 -18.17 -30.84
C ASP A 184 -1.33 -18.93 -32.17
N TYR A 185 -0.59 -20.04 -32.30
CA TYR A 185 -0.65 -20.88 -33.52
C TYR A 185 -2.08 -21.40 -33.83
N TRP A 186 -2.95 -21.44 -32.82
CA TRP A 186 -4.33 -21.92 -32.94
C TRP A 186 -5.33 -20.80 -33.21
N GLY A 187 -4.86 -19.55 -33.33
CA GLY A 187 -5.69 -18.37 -33.57
C GLY A 187 -6.37 -17.82 -32.33
N ASN A 188 -5.98 -18.23 -31.12
CA ASN A 188 -6.49 -17.64 -29.89
C ASN A 188 -5.70 -16.36 -29.58
N TYR A 189 -6.42 -15.28 -29.29
CA TYR A 189 -5.81 -14.04 -28.87
C TYR A 189 -5.33 -14.13 -27.42
N TYR A 190 -4.12 -13.70 -27.16
CA TYR A 190 -3.59 -13.53 -25.81
C TYR A 190 -2.96 -12.15 -25.64
N GLU A 191 -3.21 -11.54 -24.51
CA GLU A 191 -2.55 -10.29 -24.14
C GLU A 191 -1.12 -10.54 -23.67
N SER A 192 -0.19 -9.74 -24.18
CA SER A 192 1.20 -9.75 -23.75
C SER A 192 1.53 -8.52 -22.91
N SER A 193 2.50 -8.65 -22.04
CA SER A 193 3.02 -7.54 -21.25
C SER A 193 4.49 -7.75 -20.93
N TYR A 194 5.26 -6.68 -20.86
CA TYR A 194 6.66 -6.73 -20.45
C TYR A 194 6.90 -5.89 -19.20
N SER A 195 7.90 -6.29 -18.41
CA SER A 195 8.30 -5.55 -17.20
C SER A 195 8.91 -4.21 -17.60
N ASP A 196 8.43 -3.13 -16.97
CA ASP A 196 9.04 -1.81 -17.07
C ASP A 196 10.39 -1.81 -16.33
N LYS A 197 11.48 -1.91 -17.09
CA LYS A 197 12.82 -2.08 -16.52
C LYS A 197 13.27 -0.86 -15.71
N ALA A 198 12.94 0.34 -16.15
CA ALA A 198 13.32 1.58 -15.48
C ALA A 198 12.56 1.72 -14.15
N MET A 199 11.26 1.47 -14.17
CA MET A 199 10.44 1.46 -12.95
C MET A 199 10.86 0.35 -11.98
N LYS A 200 11.18 -0.84 -12.49
CA LYS A 200 11.67 -1.95 -11.66
C LYS A 200 12.99 -1.62 -10.96
N GLN A 201 13.90 -0.91 -11.62
CA GLN A 201 15.14 -0.45 -11.00
C GLN A 201 14.86 0.58 -9.90
N ASN A 202 13.97 1.52 -10.12
CA ASN A 202 13.55 2.50 -9.10
C ASN A 202 12.88 1.82 -7.91
N ILE A 203 12.01 0.84 -8.14
CA ILE A 203 11.39 0.04 -7.08
C ILE A 203 12.46 -0.62 -6.20
N LYS A 204 13.48 -1.24 -6.80
CA LYS A 204 14.59 -1.86 -6.04
C LYS A 204 15.41 -0.87 -5.21
N GLN A 205 15.52 0.38 -5.63
CA GLN A 205 16.23 1.43 -4.91
C GLN A 205 15.40 2.08 -3.82
N SER A 206 14.08 2.14 -4.01
CA SER A 206 13.16 2.88 -3.13
C SER A 206 12.43 2.00 -2.13
N LEU A 207 12.22 0.71 -2.45
CA LEU A 207 11.49 -0.23 -1.60
C LEU A 207 12.42 -1.32 -1.05
N LYS A 208 12.03 -1.87 0.09
CA LYS A 208 12.75 -2.95 0.78
C LYS A 208 11.82 -4.02 1.31
N SER A 209 12.39 -5.06 1.88
CA SER A 209 11.66 -6.13 2.53
C SER A 209 10.89 -5.61 3.75
N VAL A 210 9.70 -6.13 3.92
CA VAL A 210 8.81 -5.85 5.06
C VAL A 210 8.73 -7.08 5.95
N HIS A 211 8.99 -6.86 7.22
CA HIS A 211 8.88 -7.84 8.29
C HIS A 211 7.65 -7.52 9.13
N THR A 212 6.75 -8.48 9.30
CA THR A 212 5.57 -8.33 10.14
C THR A 212 5.65 -9.31 11.30
N LEU A 213 5.51 -8.80 12.52
CA LEU A 213 5.39 -9.62 13.74
C LEU A 213 4.00 -9.40 14.33
N LYS A 214 3.26 -10.49 14.53
CA LYS A 214 1.93 -10.49 15.16
C LYS A 214 1.98 -11.35 16.41
N LEU A 215 1.62 -10.78 17.53
CA LEU A 215 1.49 -11.47 18.83
C LEU A 215 0.05 -11.39 19.29
N GLY A 216 -0.47 -12.50 19.79
CA GLY A 216 -1.83 -12.59 20.28
C GLY A 216 -1.93 -13.42 21.56
N LEU A 217 -2.82 -12.97 22.43
CA LEU A 217 -3.16 -13.66 23.66
C LEU A 217 -4.69 -13.66 23.83
N GLU A 218 -5.26 -14.82 24.16
CA GLU A 218 -6.63 -14.95 24.61
C GLU A 218 -6.63 -15.57 26.01
N PHE A 219 -7.28 -14.90 26.95
CA PHE A 219 -7.48 -15.36 28.31
C PHE A 219 -8.96 -15.54 28.58
N LYS A 220 -9.36 -16.72 29.06
CA LYS A 220 -10.73 -17.09 29.42
C LYS A 220 -10.80 -17.29 30.91
N PRO A 221 -11.10 -16.24 31.71
CA PRO A 221 -11.30 -16.37 33.17
C PRO A 221 -12.47 -17.28 33.50
N GLU A 222 -13.49 -17.31 32.64
CA GLU A 222 -14.68 -18.15 32.74
C GLU A 222 -15.04 -18.76 31.38
N LYS A 223 -15.82 -19.84 31.36
CA LYS A 223 -16.20 -20.54 30.11
C LYS A 223 -16.89 -19.65 29.10
N ASN A 224 -17.58 -18.63 29.53
CA ASN A 224 -18.40 -17.76 28.69
C ASN A 224 -17.77 -16.41 28.40
N PHE A 225 -16.60 -16.12 28.95
CA PHE A 225 -15.96 -14.83 28.83
C PHE A 225 -14.51 -14.96 28.35
N ALA A 226 -14.13 -14.17 27.38
CA ALA A 226 -12.77 -14.13 26.83
C ALA A 226 -12.26 -12.69 26.75
N VAL A 227 -11.02 -12.48 27.18
CA VAL A 227 -10.25 -11.24 26.99
C VAL A 227 -9.16 -11.51 25.99
N ARG A 228 -8.98 -10.63 25.02
CA ARG A 228 -7.99 -10.76 23.97
C ARG A 228 -7.10 -9.54 23.90
N LEU A 229 -5.81 -9.76 23.78
CA LEU A 229 -4.82 -8.73 23.54
C LEU A 229 -3.99 -9.09 22.33
N GLY A 230 -3.65 -8.10 21.54
CA GLY A 230 -2.82 -8.31 20.35
C GLY A 230 -1.89 -7.14 20.10
N TYR A 231 -0.74 -7.46 19.54
CA TYR A 231 0.24 -6.50 19.04
C TYR A 231 0.68 -6.91 17.64
N ASN A 232 0.74 -5.93 16.74
CA ASN A 232 1.24 -6.13 15.39
C ASN A 232 2.25 -5.02 15.07
N TYR A 233 3.45 -5.45 14.70
CA TYR A 233 4.52 -4.61 14.19
C TYR A 233 4.70 -4.88 12.70
N LEU A 234 4.78 -3.83 11.91
CA LEU A 234 5.06 -3.86 10.48
C LEU A 234 6.24 -2.92 10.21
N SER A 235 7.35 -3.44 9.70
CA SER A 235 8.51 -2.61 9.37
C SER A 235 8.23 -1.71 8.16
N ALA A 236 9.01 -0.63 8.03
CA ALA A 236 8.90 0.29 6.91
C ALA A 236 9.15 -0.43 5.57
N MET A 237 8.32 -0.12 4.57
CA MET A 237 8.48 -0.59 3.19
C MET A 237 9.46 0.27 2.39
N TYR A 238 9.54 1.56 2.70
CA TYR A 238 10.40 2.50 1.98
C TYR A 238 11.82 2.47 2.52
N ASP A 239 12.80 2.53 1.63
CA ASP A 239 14.18 2.82 2.02
C ASP A 239 14.30 4.24 2.57
N LYS A 240 15.30 4.50 3.40
CA LYS A 240 15.52 5.84 3.98
C LYS A 240 15.87 6.88 2.92
N GLN A 241 16.48 6.43 1.83
CA GLN A 241 16.88 7.26 0.70
C GLN A 241 15.91 7.14 -0.48
N GLY A 242 14.80 6.39 -0.31
CA GLY A 242 13.79 6.22 -1.33
C GLY A 242 13.09 7.54 -1.65
N TYR A 243 13.03 7.90 -2.90
CA TYR A 243 12.35 9.11 -3.38
C TYR A 243 11.54 8.80 -4.64
N LYS A 244 10.53 9.62 -4.89
CA LYS A 244 9.78 9.57 -6.13
C LYS A 244 10.54 10.35 -7.19
N ASP A 245 10.96 9.67 -8.25
CA ASP A 245 11.75 10.22 -9.33
C ASP A 245 10.88 10.41 -10.58
N GLY A 246 10.66 11.68 -10.95
CA GLY A 246 9.91 12.05 -12.16
C GLY A 246 10.73 11.97 -13.45
N SER A 247 12.04 11.76 -13.36
CA SER A 247 12.94 11.68 -14.53
C SER A 247 13.01 10.29 -15.16
N ILE A 248 12.38 9.29 -14.54
CA ILE A 248 12.39 7.90 -15.02
C ILE A 248 11.66 7.84 -16.37
N SER A 249 12.34 7.34 -17.40
CA SER A 249 11.74 7.11 -18.70
C SER A 249 10.88 5.84 -18.68
N SER A 250 9.63 6.02 -18.29
CA SER A 250 8.63 4.96 -18.16
C SER A 250 7.24 5.49 -18.49
N TYR A 251 6.38 4.61 -19.01
CA TYR A 251 4.98 4.96 -19.21
C TYR A 251 4.29 5.38 -17.89
N GLY A 252 4.58 4.67 -16.80
CA GLY A 252 4.01 5.00 -15.49
C GLY A 252 4.38 6.40 -15.01
N THR A 253 5.58 6.90 -15.33
CA THR A 253 6.01 8.26 -15.04
C THR A 253 5.35 9.27 -15.97
N TYR A 254 5.30 8.97 -17.26
CA TYR A 254 4.70 9.83 -18.27
C TYR A 254 3.20 10.11 -18.00
N TYR A 255 2.45 9.07 -17.62
CA TYR A 255 1.02 9.20 -17.32
C TYR A 255 0.70 9.53 -15.86
N SER A 256 1.69 9.77 -15.01
CA SER A 256 1.49 10.10 -13.61
C SER A 256 1.71 11.59 -13.36
N SER A 257 0.66 12.27 -13.02
CA SER A 257 0.68 13.69 -12.66
C SER A 257 0.89 13.95 -11.17
N THR A 258 0.53 12.99 -10.30
CA THR A 258 0.69 13.15 -8.86
C THR A 258 2.15 13.31 -8.47
N THR A 259 2.53 14.45 -7.93
CA THR A 259 3.91 14.76 -7.57
C THR A 259 4.26 14.43 -6.13
N ASP A 260 3.30 14.59 -5.22
CA ASP A 260 3.49 14.35 -3.79
C ASP A 260 3.65 12.85 -3.45
N TYR A 261 4.33 12.58 -2.35
CA TYR A 261 4.47 11.24 -1.80
C TYR A 261 4.76 11.26 -0.30
N THR A 262 4.59 10.12 0.35
CA THR A 262 4.91 9.94 1.76
C THR A 262 5.68 8.65 1.96
N ASN A 263 6.87 8.74 2.52
CA ASN A 263 7.65 7.58 2.95
C ASN A 263 7.18 7.18 4.36
N TRP A 264 6.24 6.25 4.41
CA TRP A 264 5.73 5.70 5.65
C TRP A 264 6.78 4.81 6.31
N LYS A 265 6.92 4.99 7.63
CA LYS A 265 7.82 4.21 8.50
C LYS A 265 7.10 3.02 9.10
N ASP A 266 7.62 2.53 10.19
CA ASP A 266 7.06 1.38 10.91
C ASP A 266 5.64 1.67 11.37
N THR A 267 4.81 0.63 11.33
CA THR A 267 3.45 0.67 11.85
C THR A 267 3.32 -0.19 13.07
N HIS A 268 2.77 0.37 14.13
CA HIS A 268 2.42 -0.32 15.36
C HIS A 268 0.90 -0.40 15.50
N ARG A 269 0.36 -1.58 15.80
CA ARG A 269 -1.05 -1.79 16.08
C ARG A 269 -1.20 -2.50 17.40
N LEU A 270 -2.02 -1.93 18.28
CA LEU A 270 -2.43 -2.53 19.54
C LEU A 270 -3.91 -2.88 19.45
N THR A 271 -4.27 -4.07 19.85
CA THR A 271 -5.66 -4.52 19.87
C THR A 271 -6.02 -5.04 21.25
N ALA A 272 -7.22 -4.69 21.71
CA ALA A 272 -7.82 -5.24 22.90
C ALA A 272 -9.27 -5.61 22.58
N GLY A 273 -9.75 -6.72 23.13
CA GLY A 273 -11.10 -7.16 22.88
C GLY A 273 -11.61 -8.07 23.97
N PHE A 274 -12.92 -8.22 23.99
CA PHE A 274 -13.58 -9.20 24.84
C PHE A 274 -14.71 -9.87 24.08
N GLY A 275 -14.94 -11.14 24.42
CA GLY A 275 -16.00 -11.96 23.89
C GLY A 275 -16.88 -12.51 25.00
N TYR A 276 -18.17 -12.59 24.73
CA TYR A 276 -19.15 -13.23 25.62
C TYR A 276 -19.97 -14.23 24.82
N ALA A 277 -20.09 -15.45 25.37
CA ALA A 277 -20.90 -16.52 24.79
C ALA A 277 -22.03 -16.92 25.73
N ALA A 278 -23.28 -16.83 25.29
CA ALA A 278 -24.46 -17.23 26.05
C ALA A 278 -25.34 -18.15 25.20
N LYS A 279 -25.46 -19.43 25.61
CA LYS A 279 -26.23 -20.46 24.87
C LYS A 279 -25.90 -20.44 23.35
N ASN A 280 -26.78 -19.87 22.55
CA ASN A 280 -26.70 -19.82 21.11
C ASN A 280 -26.09 -18.52 20.57
N TRP A 281 -25.82 -17.54 21.44
CA TRP A 281 -25.29 -16.23 21.01
C TRP A 281 -23.83 -16.06 21.39
N THR A 282 -23.07 -15.44 20.50
CA THR A 282 -21.72 -14.92 20.77
C THR A 282 -21.68 -13.45 20.41
N ILE A 283 -21.07 -12.65 21.27
CA ILE A 283 -20.83 -11.22 21.04
C ILE A 283 -19.35 -10.98 21.28
N ASP A 284 -18.67 -10.46 20.28
CA ASP A 284 -17.28 -10.06 20.36
C ASP A 284 -17.17 -8.55 20.08
N LEU A 285 -16.44 -7.84 20.94
CA LEU A 285 -16.10 -6.43 20.77
C LEU A 285 -14.58 -6.29 20.79
N ALA A 286 -14.04 -5.59 19.81
CA ALA A 286 -12.61 -5.32 19.73
C ALA A 286 -12.34 -3.84 19.41
N TYR A 287 -11.31 -3.31 20.04
CA TYR A 287 -10.75 -2.00 19.76
C TYR A 287 -9.32 -2.15 19.22
N GLN A 288 -9.01 -1.44 18.16
CA GLN A 288 -7.67 -1.37 17.58
C GLN A 288 -7.20 0.07 17.48
N TYR A 289 -6.00 0.32 18.01
CA TYR A 289 -5.23 1.53 17.76
C TYR A 289 -4.07 1.22 16.83
N SER A 290 -3.90 2.03 15.80
CA SER A 290 -2.79 1.92 14.87
C SER A 290 -2.11 3.27 14.71
N GLN A 291 -0.77 3.28 14.69
CA GLN A 291 0.05 4.46 14.46
C GLN A 291 1.14 4.16 13.44
N THR A 292 1.27 5.05 12.46
CA THR A 292 2.33 5.05 11.45
C THR A 292 2.85 6.47 11.31
N ASN A 293 4.14 6.68 11.47
CA ASN A 293 4.79 7.95 11.21
C ASN A 293 5.33 7.97 9.77
N GLY A 294 5.53 9.13 9.19
CA GLY A 294 6.05 9.25 7.84
C GLY A 294 6.76 10.58 7.58
N ASP A 295 7.44 10.61 6.46
CA ASP A 295 8.05 11.81 5.88
C ASP A 295 7.26 12.14 4.60
N PHE A 296 6.50 13.23 4.66
CA PHE A 296 5.69 13.73 3.54
C PHE A 296 6.52 14.73 2.71
N TYR A 297 6.41 14.58 1.40
CA TYR A 297 7.02 15.45 0.39
C TYR A 297 5.92 16.00 -0.52
N PRO A 298 5.74 17.34 -0.61
CA PRO A 298 4.68 17.95 -1.40
C PRO A 298 4.92 17.85 -2.91
N PHE A 299 6.16 17.65 -3.33
CA PHE A 299 6.54 17.44 -4.72
C PHE A 299 7.80 16.57 -4.83
N MET A 300 8.08 16.09 -6.04
CA MET A 300 9.29 15.33 -6.36
C MET A 300 10.51 16.24 -6.37
N SER A 301 11.63 15.77 -5.81
CA SER A 301 12.89 16.50 -5.96
C SER A 301 13.39 16.43 -7.39
N TYR A 302 13.88 17.54 -7.89
CA TYR A 302 14.61 17.61 -9.14
C TYR A 302 16.07 17.95 -8.85
N VAL A 303 16.97 17.14 -9.39
CA VAL A 303 18.41 17.37 -9.31
C VAL A 303 18.94 17.42 -10.72
N ASP A 304 19.58 18.53 -11.08
CA ASP A 304 20.14 18.70 -12.41
C ASP A 304 21.17 17.62 -12.72
N GLN A 305 20.95 16.89 -13.80
CA GLN A 305 21.87 15.85 -14.27
C GLN A 305 22.76 16.44 -15.35
N PRO A 306 24.08 16.41 -15.19
CA PRO A 306 24.99 16.95 -16.20
C PRO A 306 24.88 16.14 -17.49
N THR A 307 24.36 16.76 -18.53
CA THR A 307 24.19 16.08 -19.84
C THR A 307 25.48 15.99 -20.61
N THR A 308 26.48 16.86 -20.37
CA THR A 308 27.74 16.87 -21.13
C THR A 308 28.99 17.32 -20.37
N THR A 309 28.97 18.28 -19.48
CA THR A 309 30.24 18.80 -18.88
C THR A 309 30.13 19.42 -17.49
N GLU A 310 29.03 20.03 -17.12
CA GLU A 310 28.92 20.67 -15.79
C GLU A 310 27.50 20.57 -15.25
N ARG A 311 27.38 20.19 -13.98
CA ARG A 311 26.15 20.31 -13.21
C ARG A 311 25.93 21.76 -12.84
N VAL A 312 24.70 22.27 -13.04
CA VAL A 312 24.32 23.62 -12.62
C VAL A 312 23.46 23.52 -11.34
N PRO A 313 24.07 23.60 -10.14
CA PRO A 313 23.34 23.44 -8.87
C PRO A 313 22.19 24.43 -8.66
N ALA A 314 22.23 25.57 -9.37
CA ALA A 314 21.16 26.58 -9.33
C ALA A 314 19.82 26.07 -9.88
N TYR A 315 19.81 24.97 -10.61
CA TYR A 315 18.59 24.33 -11.12
C TYR A 315 18.07 23.18 -10.24
N ASP A 316 18.82 22.83 -9.19
CA ASP A 316 18.34 21.82 -8.24
C ASP A 316 17.12 22.37 -7.47
N ASN A 317 16.09 21.58 -7.38
CA ASN A 317 14.94 21.81 -6.52
C ASN A 317 14.74 20.60 -5.62
N VAL A 318 15.35 20.63 -4.44
CA VAL A 318 15.31 19.52 -3.48
C VAL A 318 14.25 19.78 -2.44
N CYS A 319 13.25 18.93 -2.39
CA CYS A 319 12.14 19.02 -1.47
C CYS A 319 12.52 18.55 -0.06
N GLY A 320 12.29 19.41 0.93
CA GLY A 320 12.36 19.03 2.34
C GLY A 320 11.14 18.23 2.80
N SER A 321 11.35 17.28 3.71
CA SER A 321 10.23 16.48 4.24
C SER A 321 9.51 17.17 5.39
N THR A 322 8.18 17.00 5.43
CA THR A 322 7.34 17.33 6.58
C THR A 322 7.02 16.06 7.36
N LYS A 323 7.22 16.07 8.68
CA LYS A 323 6.87 14.92 9.54
C LYS A 323 5.35 14.79 9.67
N VAL A 324 4.85 13.62 9.36
CA VAL A 324 3.42 13.31 9.47
C VAL A 324 3.20 12.06 10.32
N SER A 325 2.03 11.99 10.95
CA SER A 325 1.62 10.83 11.74
C SER A 325 0.18 10.45 11.42
N ASN A 326 -0.02 9.21 11.01
CA ASN A 326 -1.35 8.63 10.80
C ASN A 326 -1.73 7.79 12.03
N LYS A 327 -2.77 8.21 12.74
CA LYS A 327 -3.34 7.53 13.90
C LYS A 327 -4.75 7.07 13.56
N ARG A 328 -5.01 5.77 13.67
CA ARG A 328 -6.31 5.19 13.37
C ARG A 328 -6.87 4.44 14.56
N ASN A 329 -8.13 4.73 14.90
CA ASN A 329 -8.89 4.06 15.91
C ASN A 329 -10.01 3.28 15.21
N GLN A 330 -10.20 2.02 15.56
CA GLN A 330 -11.25 1.17 15.01
C GLN A 330 -11.94 0.41 16.14
N VAL A 331 -13.26 0.35 16.05
CA VAL A 331 -14.09 -0.52 16.89
C VAL A 331 -14.75 -1.54 15.98
N LEU A 332 -14.64 -2.82 16.34
CA LEU A 332 -15.29 -3.92 15.63
C LEU A 332 -16.21 -4.65 16.58
N MET A 333 -17.41 -4.95 16.12
CA MET A 333 -18.40 -5.75 16.83
C MET A 333 -18.83 -6.92 15.94
N THR A 334 -18.82 -8.10 16.51
CA THR A 334 -19.32 -9.31 15.84
C THR A 334 -20.41 -9.94 16.70
N ILE A 335 -21.52 -10.27 16.07
CA ILE A 335 -22.62 -11.01 16.71
C ILE A 335 -22.77 -12.32 15.94
N GLY A 336 -22.67 -13.44 16.64
CA GLY A 336 -22.88 -14.78 16.10
C GLY A 336 -24.09 -15.45 16.74
N TYR A 337 -24.82 -16.21 15.93
CA TYR A 337 -25.91 -17.07 16.41
C TYR A 337 -25.69 -18.50 15.91
N LYS A 338 -25.79 -19.46 16.82
CA LYS A 338 -25.66 -20.88 16.51
C LYS A 338 -27.04 -21.53 16.61
N PHE A 339 -27.49 -22.12 15.52
CA PHE A 339 -28.75 -22.87 15.41
C PHE A 339 -28.67 -24.22 16.10
#